data_0b9270c26250f7c9026a2c74dad37826
#
_entry.id   0b9270c26250f7c9026a2c74dad37826
#
_cell.length_a   1.000
_cell.length_b   1.000
_cell.length_c   1.000
_cell.angle_alpha   90.00
_cell.angle_beta   90.00
_cell.angle_gamma   90.00
#
_symmetry.space_group_name_H-M   'P 1'
#
loop_
_entity.id
_entity.type
_entity.pdbx_description
1 polymer ?
#
loop_
_entity_poly.entity_id
_entity_poly.type
_entity_poly.pdbx_seq_one_letter_code
_entity_poly.pdbx_strand_id
1 'polypeptide(L)'
;SWETEIGEYICDYLKESGADTEAYEVEPGRKIVKGVVKGAKAHPALVFICHMDTVVKGEGWTKNAFGAEVSNGKIWGRGACDMKSGLASALTAFAEVAKSQKENAEDIEKLPGTLVFIGTVDEEADMKGSEAAVQQGWIQKEDWVLDMEPTSGMIQMAHKGRTWFELNVEGITAHASMPEKGADAIAGIAFMIAEIRKAMGKVPTHEELGKSTVTFGQISGGYSPYVVSDHSMVTIDMRLVPPMNTQEAEKIVRKA
;
A
#
# COMPACT_ATOMS: atom_id res chain seq x y z
N SER A 1 3.52 12.26 -15.64
CA SER A 1 2.80 11.45 -14.68
C SER A 1 3.77 10.95 -13.61
N TRP A 2 3.26 10.65 -12.49
CA TRP A 2 3.94 10.56 -11.21
C TRP A 2 5.00 9.44 -11.14
N GLU A 3 4.72 8.26 -11.72
CA GLU A 3 5.67 7.14 -11.70
C GLU A 3 6.38 6.91 -13.04
N THR A 4 6.05 7.69 -14.08
CA THR A 4 6.60 7.48 -15.43
C THR A 4 8.12 7.58 -15.44
N GLU A 5 8.67 8.65 -14.89
CA GLU A 5 10.12 8.90 -14.92
C GLU A 5 10.90 7.82 -14.16
N ILE A 6 10.42 7.41 -12.99
CA ILE A 6 11.09 6.34 -12.23
C ILE A 6 10.92 4.98 -12.91
N GLY A 7 9.77 4.71 -13.52
CA GLY A 7 9.55 3.47 -14.28
C GLY A 7 10.48 3.37 -15.51
N GLU A 8 10.63 4.47 -16.25
CA GLU A 8 11.56 4.55 -17.37
C GLU A 8 13.01 4.36 -16.91
N TYR A 9 13.42 5.05 -15.84
CA TYR A 9 14.74 4.87 -15.24
C TYR A 9 15.01 3.40 -14.85
N ILE A 10 14.06 2.74 -14.20
CA ILE A 10 14.19 1.34 -13.80
C ILE A 10 14.31 0.44 -15.03
N CYS A 11 13.49 0.64 -16.06
CA CYS A 11 13.56 -0.12 -17.30
C CYS A 11 14.94 -0.01 -17.96
N ASP A 12 15.47 1.21 -18.08
CA ASP A 12 16.76 1.46 -18.70
C ASP A 12 17.90 0.84 -17.88
N TYR A 13 17.89 1.02 -16.56
CA TYR A 13 18.87 0.44 -15.66
C TYR A 13 18.89 -1.10 -15.73
N LEU A 14 17.73 -1.74 -15.78
CA LEU A 14 17.59 -3.20 -15.92
C LEU A 14 18.12 -3.69 -17.29
N LYS A 15 17.77 -2.97 -18.38
CA LYS A 15 18.29 -3.28 -19.73
C LYS A 15 19.82 -3.20 -19.81
N GLU A 16 20.38 -2.11 -19.29
CA GLU A 16 21.84 -1.93 -19.26
C GLU A 16 22.53 -3.06 -18.48
N SER A 17 21.88 -3.54 -17.42
CA SER A 17 22.36 -4.66 -16.62
C SER A 17 22.26 -6.02 -17.33
N GLY A 18 21.54 -6.10 -18.47
CA GLY A 18 21.41 -7.32 -19.26
C GLY A 18 20.14 -8.12 -19.01
N ALA A 19 19.16 -7.55 -18.31
CA ALA A 19 17.86 -8.19 -18.11
C ALA A 19 16.92 -7.98 -19.32
N ASP A 20 16.05 -8.96 -19.56
CA ASP A 20 14.88 -8.78 -20.42
C ASP A 20 13.88 -7.87 -19.69
N THR A 21 13.37 -6.82 -20.34
CA THR A 21 12.45 -5.87 -19.71
C THR A 21 11.11 -5.78 -20.42
N GLU A 22 10.07 -5.55 -19.65
CA GLU A 22 8.70 -5.37 -20.12
C GLU A 22 8.03 -4.28 -19.27
N ALA A 23 7.10 -3.53 -19.88
CA ALA A 23 6.27 -2.56 -19.17
C ALA A 23 4.81 -2.72 -19.60
N TYR A 24 3.89 -2.57 -18.66
CA TYR A 24 2.46 -2.64 -18.89
C TYR A 24 1.75 -1.42 -18.30
N GLU A 25 0.91 -0.78 -19.09
CA GLU A 25 0.16 0.41 -18.67
C GLU A 25 -1.11 -0.02 -17.93
N VAL A 26 -1.16 0.30 -16.62
CA VAL A 26 -2.30 0.00 -15.74
C VAL A 26 -3.38 1.06 -15.88
N GLU A 27 -2.96 2.32 -15.94
CA GLU A 27 -3.80 3.51 -16.16
C GLU A 27 -3.03 4.49 -17.06
N PRO A 28 -3.70 5.43 -17.71
CA PRO A 28 -3.02 6.41 -18.58
C PRO A 28 -1.82 7.08 -17.90
N GLY A 29 -0.62 6.82 -18.41
CA GLY A 29 0.63 7.34 -17.87
C GLY A 29 1.15 6.66 -16.58
N ARG A 30 0.53 5.58 -16.12
CA ARG A 30 0.97 4.81 -14.96
C ARG A 30 1.31 3.37 -15.38
N LYS A 31 2.60 3.03 -15.42
CA LYS A 31 3.08 1.73 -15.89
C LYS A 31 3.75 0.96 -14.78
N ILE A 32 3.46 -0.33 -14.72
CA ILE A 32 4.29 -1.31 -14.01
C ILE A 32 5.43 -1.74 -14.91
N VAL A 33 6.55 -2.09 -14.32
CA VAL A 33 7.77 -2.48 -15.04
C VAL A 33 8.27 -3.82 -14.52
N LYS A 34 8.80 -4.65 -15.42
CA LYS A 34 9.36 -5.95 -15.09
C LYS A 34 10.74 -6.12 -15.70
N GLY A 35 11.67 -6.67 -14.94
CA GLY A 35 12.94 -7.18 -15.40
C GLY A 35 13.07 -8.67 -15.13
N VAL A 36 13.66 -9.42 -16.04
CA VAL A 36 13.81 -10.87 -15.94
C VAL A 36 15.25 -11.29 -16.24
N VAL A 37 15.83 -12.09 -15.35
CA VAL A 37 17.03 -12.87 -15.60
C VAL A 37 16.63 -14.35 -15.61
N LYS A 38 16.66 -14.97 -16.80
CA LYS A 38 16.24 -16.36 -16.98
C LYS A 38 17.23 -17.32 -16.36
N GLY A 39 16.75 -18.18 -15.47
CA GLY A 39 17.48 -19.32 -14.93
C GLY A 39 17.20 -20.62 -15.68
N ALA A 40 17.68 -21.74 -15.13
CA ALA A 40 17.46 -23.08 -15.67
C ALA A 40 15.97 -23.47 -15.63
N LYS A 41 15.23 -22.96 -14.68
CA LYS A 41 13.78 -23.17 -14.54
C LYS A 41 13.07 -21.82 -14.60
N ALA A 42 11.92 -21.77 -15.29
CA ALA A 42 11.08 -20.59 -15.34
C ALA A 42 10.42 -20.34 -13.97
N HIS A 43 9.93 -21.42 -13.34
CA HIS A 43 9.25 -21.42 -12.04
C HIS A 43 9.74 -22.57 -11.15
N PRO A 44 9.69 -22.42 -9.81
CA PRO A 44 9.42 -21.16 -9.12
C PRO A 44 10.49 -20.11 -9.44
N ALA A 45 10.04 -18.87 -9.67
CA ALA A 45 10.90 -17.70 -9.76
C ALA A 45 11.08 -17.06 -8.38
N LEU A 46 12.17 -16.33 -8.17
CA LEU A 46 12.29 -15.37 -7.08
C LEU A 46 11.91 -13.99 -7.61
N VAL A 47 10.85 -13.44 -7.07
CA VAL A 47 10.27 -12.16 -7.49
C VAL A 47 10.53 -11.10 -6.43
N PHE A 48 11.27 -10.05 -6.76
CA PHE A 48 11.30 -8.81 -5.99
C PHE A 48 10.14 -7.93 -6.44
N ILE A 49 9.29 -7.51 -5.51
CA ILE A 49 8.21 -6.56 -5.79
C ILE A 49 8.44 -5.29 -4.99
N CYS A 50 8.28 -4.14 -5.64
CA CYS A 50 8.55 -2.83 -5.05
C CYS A 50 7.58 -1.80 -5.63
N HIS A 51 6.92 -0.99 -4.79
CA HIS A 51 6.11 0.09 -5.31
C HIS A 51 6.93 1.37 -5.59
N MET A 52 6.54 2.09 -6.64
CA MET A 52 7.19 3.30 -7.12
C MET A 52 6.50 4.58 -6.63
N ASP A 53 5.23 4.48 -6.27
CA ASP A 53 4.41 5.57 -5.75
C ASP A 53 4.74 5.92 -4.30
N THR A 54 4.11 6.94 -3.78
CA THR A 54 4.21 7.38 -2.39
C THR A 54 2.91 8.02 -1.96
N VAL A 55 2.60 8.00 -0.68
CA VAL A 55 1.56 8.84 -0.11
C VAL A 55 1.83 10.33 -0.36
N VAL A 56 0.82 11.17 -0.18
CA VAL A 56 0.94 12.62 -0.29
C VAL A 56 2.00 13.17 0.67
N LYS A 57 2.57 14.32 0.30
CA LYS A 57 3.65 14.95 1.07
C LYS A 57 3.34 15.11 2.56
N GLY A 58 2.10 15.51 2.90
CA GLY A 58 1.74 15.91 4.26
C GLY A 58 2.37 17.24 4.68
N GLU A 59 2.22 17.57 5.94
CA GLU A 59 2.72 18.80 6.55
C GLU A 59 3.82 18.53 7.59
N GLY A 60 4.42 19.58 8.16
CA GLY A 60 5.40 19.48 9.25
C GLY A 60 6.83 19.10 8.80
N TRP A 61 7.14 19.12 7.52
CA TRP A 61 8.48 18.87 7.02
C TRP A 61 9.45 20.00 7.42
N THR A 62 10.58 19.63 8.03
CA THR A 62 11.68 20.56 8.33
C THR A 62 12.71 20.64 7.21
N LYS A 63 12.62 19.77 6.20
CA LYS A 63 13.46 19.69 4.98
C LYS A 63 12.56 19.61 3.77
N ASN A 64 13.11 19.80 2.57
CA ASN A 64 12.35 19.59 1.35
C ASN A 64 11.93 18.12 1.22
N ALA A 65 10.64 17.84 1.28
CA ALA A 65 10.10 16.48 1.20
C ALA A 65 10.46 15.73 -0.10
N PHE A 66 10.78 16.45 -1.17
CA PHE A 66 11.18 15.88 -2.47
C PHE A 66 12.64 16.24 -2.86
N GLY A 67 13.43 16.66 -1.87
CA GLY A 67 14.80 17.10 -2.12
C GLY A 67 15.85 16.01 -2.03
N ALA A 68 15.52 14.83 -1.53
CA ALA A 68 16.45 13.72 -1.29
C ALA A 68 17.75 14.15 -0.57
N GLU A 69 17.65 15.11 0.36
CA GLU A 69 18.82 15.63 1.07
C GLU A 69 19.53 14.54 1.86
N VAL A 70 20.84 14.40 1.63
CA VAL A 70 21.69 13.49 2.39
C VAL A 70 22.35 14.25 3.53
N SER A 71 22.00 13.94 4.77
CA SER A 71 22.63 14.53 5.95
C SER A 71 22.62 13.58 7.14
N ASN A 72 23.70 13.59 7.92
CA ASN A 72 23.88 12.73 9.09
C ASN A 72 23.68 11.23 8.81
N GLY A 73 24.14 10.75 7.64
CA GLY A 73 24.02 9.35 7.24
C GLY A 73 22.58 8.92 6.88
N LYS A 74 21.67 9.87 6.63
CA LYS A 74 20.28 9.63 6.26
C LYS A 74 19.90 10.35 4.97
N ILE A 75 19.03 9.74 4.19
CA ILE A 75 18.35 10.37 3.06
C ILE A 75 16.99 10.87 3.54
N TRP A 76 16.76 12.17 3.43
CA TRP A 76 15.53 12.83 3.83
C TRP A 76 14.62 13.03 2.63
N GLY A 77 13.46 12.42 2.66
CA GLY A 77 12.47 12.61 1.58
C GLY A 77 11.26 11.72 1.72
N ARG A 78 10.13 12.15 1.14
CA ARG A 78 8.94 11.32 0.96
C ARG A 78 9.29 10.14 0.05
N GLY A 79 8.96 8.91 0.48
CA GLY A 79 9.31 7.69 -0.25
C GLY A 79 10.74 7.20 -0.03
N ALA A 80 11.60 7.91 0.72
CA ALA A 80 12.97 7.47 0.97
C ALA A 80 13.01 6.17 1.80
N CYS A 81 12.13 6.02 2.79
CA CYS A 81 12.01 4.81 3.59
C CYS A 81 10.97 3.86 2.99
N ASP A 82 9.81 4.37 2.68
CA ASP A 82 8.65 3.66 2.16
C ASP A 82 8.40 4.08 0.70
N MET A 83 8.79 3.22 -0.34
CA MET A 83 9.71 2.10 -0.10
C MET A 83 10.95 2.17 -1.01
N LYS A 84 11.35 3.37 -1.49
CA LYS A 84 12.45 3.51 -2.48
C LYS A 84 13.82 3.03 -1.97
N SER A 85 14.04 2.95 -0.65
CA SER A 85 15.25 2.32 -0.10
C SER A 85 15.28 0.82 -0.38
N GLY A 86 14.17 0.13 -0.14
CA GLY A 86 14.00 -1.28 -0.48
C GLY A 86 14.09 -1.52 -1.99
N LEU A 87 13.39 -0.69 -2.78
CA LEU A 87 13.42 -0.72 -4.24
C LEU A 87 14.87 -0.59 -4.76
N ALA A 88 15.63 0.39 -4.29
CA ALA A 88 17.01 0.60 -4.72
C ALA A 88 17.93 -0.58 -4.34
N SER A 89 17.72 -1.16 -3.15
CA SER A 89 18.47 -2.33 -2.70
C SER A 89 18.17 -3.55 -3.56
N ALA A 90 16.89 -3.84 -3.83
CA ALA A 90 16.47 -4.93 -4.70
C ALA A 90 16.96 -4.75 -6.14
N LEU A 91 16.80 -3.53 -6.68
CA LEU A 91 17.23 -3.20 -8.03
C LEU A 91 18.75 -3.38 -8.21
N THR A 92 19.53 -2.95 -7.22
CA THR A 92 20.98 -3.12 -7.25
C THR A 92 21.36 -4.60 -7.18
N ALA A 93 20.82 -5.36 -6.24
CA ALA A 93 21.08 -6.79 -6.11
C ALA A 93 20.69 -7.57 -7.38
N PHE A 94 19.52 -7.25 -7.95
CA PHE A 94 19.07 -7.82 -9.20
C PHE A 94 20.03 -7.52 -10.36
N ALA A 95 20.43 -6.26 -10.50
CA ALA A 95 21.31 -5.81 -11.56
C ALA A 95 22.71 -6.45 -11.49
N GLU A 96 23.26 -6.65 -10.29
CA GLU A 96 24.53 -7.35 -10.09
C GLU A 96 24.44 -8.79 -10.59
N VAL A 97 23.36 -9.49 -10.30
CA VAL A 97 23.12 -10.85 -10.79
C VAL A 97 22.97 -10.85 -12.33
N ALA A 98 22.20 -9.91 -12.88
CA ALA A 98 22.00 -9.78 -14.32
C ALA A 98 23.33 -9.55 -15.09
N LYS A 99 24.15 -8.63 -14.59
CA LYS A 99 25.49 -8.33 -15.15
C LYS A 99 26.38 -9.56 -15.11
N SER A 100 26.45 -10.24 -13.96
CA SER A 100 27.26 -11.44 -13.78
C SER A 100 26.87 -12.55 -14.78
N GLN A 101 25.55 -12.78 -14.99
CA GLN A 101 25.06 -13.76 -15.95
C GLN A 101 25.37 -13.36 -17.42
N LYS A 102 25.37 -12.07 -17.72
CA LYS A 102 25.69 -11.56 -19.07
C LYS A 102 27.20 -11.64 -19.38
N GLU A 103 28.04 -11.22 -18.44
CA GLU A 103 29.51 -11.14 -18.64
C GLU A 103 30.17 -12.53 -18.65
N ASN A 104 29.61 -13.50 -17.95
CA ASN A 104 30.19 -14.82 -17.77
C ASN A 104 29.30 -15.94 -18.37
N ALA A 105 28.57 -15.65 -19.44
CA ALA A 105 27.57 -16.53 -20.02
C ALA A 105 28.10 -17.93 -20.42
N GLU A 106 29.42 -18.07 -20.68
CA GLU A 106 30.07 -19.33 -21.07
C GLU A 106 30.63 -20.11 -19.86
N ASP A 107 30.97 -19.43 -18.75
CA ASP A 107 31.73 -19.98 -17.62
C ASP A 107 30.94 -20.13 -16.33
N ILE A 108 29.78 -19.48 -16.21
CA ILE A 108 28.95 -19.54 -14.99
C ILE A 108 27.79 -20.53 -15.17
N GLU A 109 27.60 -21.37 -14.17
CA GLU A 109 26.40 -22.19 -14.02
C GLU A 109 25.16 -21.28 -14.04
N LYS A 110 24.19 -21.58 -14.89
CA LYS A 110 22.93 -20.84 -14.96
C LYS A 110 22.26 -20.81 -13.59
N LEU A 111 21.62 -19.68 -13.28
CA LEU A 111 20.78 -19.61 -12.08
C LEU A 111 19.83 -20.81 -12.01
N PRO A 112 19.65 -21.43 -10.85
CA PRO A 112 18.77 -22.61 -10.71
C PRO A 112 17.32 -22.28 -11.00
N GLY A 113 16.89 -21.04 -10.79
CA GLY A 113 15.56 -20.49 -11.07
C GLY A 113 15.66 -19.09 -11.66
N THR A 114 14.55 -18.64 -12.22
CA THR A 114 14.42 -17.29 -12.80
C THR A 114 14.35 -16.25 -11.70
N LEU A 115 15.01 -15.11 -11.91
CA LEU A 115 14.93 -13.94 -11.06
C LEU A 115 14.09 -12.88 -11.76
N VAL A 116 13.13 -12.29 -11.03
CA VAL A 116 12.20 -11.28 -11.54
C VAL A 116 12.25 -10.06 -10.62
N PHE A 117 12.28 -8.87 -11.21
CA PHE A 117 12.06 -7.61 -10.54
C PHE A 117 10.77 -6.98 -11.07
N ILE A 118 9.90 -6.49 -10.19
CA ILE A 118 8.66 -5.81 -10.55
C ILE A 118 8.58 -4.47 -9.81
N GLY A 119 8.50 -3.38 -10.57
CA GLY A 119 8.14 -2.06 -10.06
C GLY A 119 6.65 -1.83 -10.24
N THR A 120 5.91 -1.64 -9.16
CA THR A 120 4.46 -1.45 -9.17
C THR A 120 4.05 -0.01 -8.96
N VAL A 121 2.79 0.29 -9.23
CA VAL A 121 2.12 1.58 -9.02
C VAL A 121 0.90 1.39 -8.15
N ASP A 122 0.46 2.46 -7.48
CA ASP A 122 -0.81 2.51 -6.75
C ASP A 122 -0.86 1.60 -5.50
N GLU A 123 0.29 1.24 -4.92
CA GLU A 123 0.32 0.43 -3.70
C GLU A 123 -0.34 1.17 -2.53
N GLU A 124 -0.05 2.46 -2.40
CA GLU A 124 -0.51 3.33 -1.32
C GLU A 124 -2.02 3.64 -1.36
N ALA A 125 -2.72 3.16 -2.40
CA ALA A 125 -4.17 3.35 -2.56
C ALA A 125 -4.89 2.00 -2.82
N ASP A 126 -5.10 1.65 -4.09
CA ASP A 126 -5.92 0.51 -4.50
C ASP A 126 -5.12 -0.72 -4.93
N MET A 127 -3.78 -0.67 -4.94
CA MET A 127 -2.87 -1.76 -5.31
C MET A 127 -3.03 -2.25 -6.77
N LYS A 128 -3.51 -1.40 -7.67
CA LYS A 128 -3.79 -1.75 -9.08
C LYS A 128 -2.58 -2.31 -9.82
N GLY A 129 -1.37 -1.84 -9.49
CA GLY A 129 -0.15 -2.32 -10.10
C GLY A 129 0.16 -3.77 -9.74
N SER A 130 0.01 -4.16 -8.48
CA SER A 130 0.22 -5.53 -8.03
C SER A 130 -0.85 -6.46 -8.60
N GLU A 131 -2.11 -6.03 -8.64
CA GLU A 131 -3.19 -6.78 -9.28
C GLU A 131 -2.91 -6.99 -10.77
N ALA A 132 -2.50 -5.95 -11.49
CA ALA A 132 -2.15 -6.03 -12.90
C ALA A 132 -0.96 -6.98 -13.14
N ALA A 133 0.07 -6.99 -12.29
CA ALA A 133 1.19 -7.91 -12.40
C ALA A 133 0.76 -9.38 -12.32
N VAL A 134 -0.19 -9.69 -11.43
CA VAL A 134 -0.79 -11.03 -11.33
C VAL A 134 -1.63 -11.35 -12.58
N GLN A 135 -2.48 -10.42 -13.03
CA GLN A 135 -3.34 -10.60 -14.21
C GLN A 135 -2.52 -10.78 -15.51
N GLN A 136 -1.38 -10.12 -15.63
CA GLN A 136 -0.45 -10.30 -16.76
C GLN A 136 0.37 -11.60 -16.65
N GLY A 137 0.20 -12.38 -15.59
CA GLY A 137 0.94 -13.62 -15.39
C GLY A 137 2.42 -13.41 -15.05
N TRP A 138 2.78 -12.21 -14.54
CA TRP A 138 4.15 -11.90 -14.13
C TRP A 138 4.55 -12.60 -12.84
N ILE A 139 3.56 -12.96 -12.03
CA ILE A 139 3.70 -13.72 -10.78
C ILE A 139 2.82 -14.95 -10.86
N GLN A 140 3.37 -16.12 -10.56
CA GLN A 140 2.66 -17.39 -10.51
C GLN A 140 2.52 -17.89 -9.07
N LYS A 141 1.59 -18.82 -8.86
CA LYS A 141 1.29 -19.33 -7.50
C LYS A 141 2.48 -20.00 -6.82
N GLU A 142 3.35 -20.62 -7.61
CA GLU A 142 4.54 -21.32 -7.14
C GLU A 142 5.76 -20.44 -6.92
N ASP A 143 5.70 -19.14 -7.27
CA ASP A 143 6.82 -18.22 -7.15
C ASP A 143 7.03 -17.78 -5.70
N TRP A 144 8.27 -17.44 -5.39
CA TRP A 144 8.67 -16.85 -4.12
C TRP A 144 8.68 -15.33 -4.29
N VAL A 145 7.82 -14.65 -3.56
CA VAL A 145 7.71 -13.19 -3.62
C VAL A 145 8.39 -12.58 -2.40
N LEU A 146 9.29 -11.66 -2.65
CA LEU A 146 9.95 -10.84 -1.63
C LEU A 146 9.53 -9.39 -1.84
N ASP A 147 8.66 -8.92 -0.96
CA ASP A 147 8.23 -7.53 -0.89
C ASP A 147 9.25 -6.74 -0.05
N MET A 148 9.75 -5.65 -0.63
CA MET A 148 10.90 -4.91 -0.08
C MET A 148 10.47 -3.75 0.83
N GLU A 149 9.34 -3.87 1.48
CA GLU A 149 8.79 -2.91 2.43
C GLU A 149 9.70 -2.66 3.65
N PRO A 150 9.61 -1.48 4.30
CA PRO A 150 10.44 -1.13 5.44
C PRO A 150 10.04 -1.89 6.71
N THR A 151 10.68 -3.01 6.98
CA THR A 151 10.42 -3.90 8.12
C THR A 151 11.45 -3.75 9.25
N SER A 152 12.26 -2.70 9.24
CA SER A 152 13.40 -2.53 10.16
C SER A 152 14.41 -3.69 10.10
N GLY A 153 14.57 -4.30 8.91
CA GLY A 153 15.48 -5.42 8.65
C GLY A 153 14.96 -6.78 9.12
N MET A 154 13.70 -6.86 9.52
CA MET A 154 13.06 -8.12 9.94
C MET A 154 12.36 -8.79 8.77
N ILE A 155 12.45 -10.12 8.69
CA ILE A 155 11.65 -10.90 7.75
C ILE A 155 10.24 -11.03 8.35
N GLN A 156 9.24 -10.53 7.61
CA GLN A 156 7.83 -10.66 7.97
C GLN A 156 7.15 -11.64 7.01
N MET A 157 6.52 -12.67 7.55
CA MET A 157 5.86 -13.73 6.78
C MET A 157 4.38 -13.51 6.59
N ALA A 158 3.80 -12.47 7.20
CA ALA A 158 2.41 -12.13 7.12
C ALA A 158 2.18 -10.66 7.50
N HIS A 159 1.10 -10.09 7.02
CA HIS A 159 0.65 -8.74 7.39
C HIS A 159 -0.86 -8.72 7.64
N LYS A 160 -1.35 -7.64 8.27
CA LYS A 160 -2.78 -7.45 8.51
C LYS A 160 -3.50 -7.11 7.21
N GLY A 161 -4.71 -7.65 7.05
CA GLY A 161 -5.61 -7.19 6.00
C GLY A 161 -6.04 -5.74 6.20
N ARG A 162 -6.45 -5.06 5.13
CA ARG A 162 -6.95 -3.69 5.14
C ARG A 162 -8.38 -3.65 4.60
N THR A 163 -9.26 -2.90 5.26
CA THR A 163 -10.60 -2.60 4.79
C THR A 163 -10.97 -1.18 5.16
N TRP A 164 -11.47 -0.43 4.21
CA TRP A 164 -11.94 0.94 4.40
C TRP A 164 -13.44 1.03 4.31
N PHE A 165 -14.02 1.92 5.12
CA PHE A 165 -15.43 2.27 5.05
C PHE A 165 -15.58 3.78 5.07
N GLU A 166 -16.59 4.27 4.38
CA GLU A 166 -17.13 5.61 4.53
C GLU A 166 -18.55 5.49 5.04
N LEU A 167 -18.85 6.15 6.15
CA LEU A 167 -20.19 6.23 6.71
C LEU A 167 -20.72 7.63 6.52
N ASN A 168 -21.89 7.71 5.92
CA ASN A 168 -22.66 8.93 5.77
C ASN A 168 -23.93 8.80 6.62
N VAL A 169 -24.17 9.78 7.48
CA VAL A 169 -25.38 9.86 8.32
C VAL A 169 -26.21 11.04 7.85
N GLU A 170 -27.44 10.74 7.47
CA GLU A 170 -28.46 11.73 7.13
C GLU A 170 -29.34 12.01 8.33
N GLY A 171 -29.60 13.26 8.60
CA GLY A 171 -30.40 13.76 9.68
C GLY A 171 -31.52 14.69 9.21
N ILE A 172 -32.06 15.47 10.13
CA ILE A 172 -33.09 16.48 9.87
C ILE A 172 -32.74 17.76 10.60
N THR A 173 -32.68 18.88 9.89
CA THR A 173 -32.38 20.17 10.48
C THR A 173 -33.48 20.65 11.44
N ALA A 174 -33.03 21.30 12.51
CA ALA A 174 -33.90 22.04 13.43
C ALA A 174 -33.14 23.20 14.05
N HIS A 175 -33.86 24.17 14.61
CA HIS A 175 -33.25 25.25 15.39
C HIS A 175 -32.68 24.68 16.70
N ALA A 176 -31.49 25.15 17.11
CA ALA A 176 -30.79 24.60 18.28
C ALA A 176 -31.59 24.71 19.60
N SER A 177 -32.59 25.62 19.71
CA SER A 177 -33.47 25.70 20.86
C SER A 177 -34.61 24.65 20.87
N MET A 178 -34.79 23.88 19.79
CA MET A 178 -35.81 22.86 19.63
C MET A 178 -35.22 21.63 18.94
N PRO A 179 -34.13 21.01 19.48
CA PRO A 179 -33.42 19.95 18.82
C PRO A 179 -34.26 18.68 18.65
N GLU A 180 -35.28 18.51 19.49
CA GLU A 180 -36.23 17.40 19.42
C GLU A 180 -37.10 17.39 18.14
N LYS A 181 -37.10 18.48 17.38
CA LYS A 181 -37.77 18.59 16.07
C LYS A 181 -36.88 18.15 14.90
N GLY A 182 -35.61 17.89 15.17
CA GLY A 182 -34.63 17.43 14.19
C GLY A 182 -34.15 16.00 14.45
N ALA A 183 -33.19 15.57 13.62
CA ALA A 183 -32.42 14.36 13.82
C ALA A 183 -30.93 14.72 13.63
N ASP A 184 -30.17 14.65 14.72
CA ASP A 184 -28.79 15.12 14.76
C ASP A 184 -27.82 14.09 14.16
N ALA A 185 -27.38 14.35 12.93
CA ALA A 185 -26.44 13.50 12.22
C ALA A 185 -25.06 13.43 12.92
N ILE A 186 -24.61 14.52 13.57
CA ILE A 186 -23.32 14.54 14.30
C ILE A 186 -23.40 13.65 15.54
N ALA A 187 -24.49 13.73 16.30
CA ALA A 187 -24.71 12.84 17.44
C ALA A 187 -24.80 11.37 17.00
N GLY A 188 -25.46 11.11 15.87
CA GLY A 188 -25.56 9.77 15.27
C GLY A 188 -24.20 9.19 14.95
N ILE A 189 -23.35 9.92 14.22
CA ILE A 189 -22.01 9.42 13.84
C ILE A 189 -21.08 9.25 15.05
N ALA A 190 -21.19 10.13 16.05
CA ALA A 190 -20.44 10.00 17.29
C ALA A 190 -20.81 8.72 18.06
N PHE A 191 -22.09 8.36 18.09
CA PHE A 191 -22.58 7.11 18.66
C PHE A 191 -22.02 5.89 17.89
N MET A 192 -22.10 5.89 16.57
CA MET A 192 -21.57 4.80 15.72
C MET A 192 -20.08 4.61 15.92
N ILE A 193 -19.29 5.68 15.98
CA ILE A 193 -17.84 5.63 16.28
C ILE A 193 -17.58 4.90 17.61
N ALA A 194 -18.33 5.23 18.64
CA ALA A 194 -18.18 4.62 19.97
C ALA A 194 -18.51 3.12 19.96
N GLU A 195 -19.63 2.73 19.32
CA GLU A 195 -20.06 1.33 19.23
C GLU A 195 -19.12 0.48 18.34
N ILE A 196 -18.65 1.00 17.21
CA ILE A 196 -17.66 0.33 16.36
C ILE A 196 -16.37 0.09 17.15
N ARG A 197 -15.85 1.12 17.84
CA ARG A 197 -14.62 0.98 18.67
C ARG A 197 -14.79 -0.06 19.76
N LYS A 198 -15.92 -0.07 20.43
CA LYS A 198 -16.25 -1.02 21.50
C LYS A 198 -16.37 -2.46 20.94
N ALA A 199 -16.97 -2.64 19.77
CA ALA A 199 -17.08 -3.94 19.11
C ALA A 199 -15.71 -4.46 18.67
N MET A 200 -14.88 -3.61 18.04
CA MET A 200 -13.51 -3.96 17.64
C MET A 200 -12.61 -4.33 18.83
N GLY A 201 -12.85 -3.71 19.99
CA GLY A 201 -12.14 -4.06 21.24
C GLY A 201 -12.40 -5.49 21.76
N LYS A 202 -13.46 -6.15 21.26
CA LYS A 202 -13.82 -7.55 21.64
C LYS A 202 -13.33 -8.60 20.67
N VAL A 203 -12.75 -8.18 19.53
CA VAL A 203 -12.21 -9.09 18.52
C VAL A 203 -11.00 -9.85 19.11
N PRO A 204 -10.91 -11.17 18.90
CA PRO A 204 -9.78 -11.96 19.36
C PRO A 204 -8.45 -11.44 18.84
N THR A 205 -7.40 -11.62 19.62
CA THR A 205 -6.02 -11.30 19.26
C THR A 205 -5.44 -12.48 18.48
N HIS A 206 -4.79 -12.23 17.35
CA HIS A 206 -4.00 -13.22 16.64
C HIS A 206 -2.65 -13.38 17.32
N GLU A 207 -2.13 -14.59 17.41
CA GLU A 207 -0.88 -14.89 18.14
C GLU A 207 0.30 -14.08 17.59
N GLU A 208 0.50 -14.08 16.28
CA GLU A 208 1.64 -13.41 15.63
C GLU A 208 1.31 -11.97 15.21
N LEU A 209 0.13 -11.74 14.61
CA LEU A 209 -0.24 -10.43 14.05
C LEU A 209 -0.84 -9.46 15.08
N GLY A 210 -1.10 -9.94 16.31
CA GLY A 210 -1.67 -9.11 17.36
C GLY A 210 -3.17 -8.82 17.15
N LYS A 211 -3.62 -7.61 17.48
CA LYS A 211 -5.03 -7.22 17.41
C LYS A 211 -5.42 -6.61 16.06
N SER A 212 -6.66 -6.87 15.61
CA SER A 212 -7.30 -5.99 14.64
C SER A 212 -7.43 -4.58 15.20
N THR A 213 -7.31 -3.56 14.34
CA THR A 213 -7.38 -2.15 14.74
C THR A 213 -8.44 -1.39 13.95
N VAL A 214 -8.91 -0.28 14.51
CA VAL A 214 -9.79 0.67 13.85
C VAL A 214 -9.31 2.08 14.06
N THR A 215 -9.21 2.84 12.98
CA THR A 215 -8.86 4.26 12.97
C THR A 215 -9.96 5.03 12.25
N PHE A 216 -10.39 6.14 12.83
CA PHE A 216 -11.31 7.08 12.21
C PHE A 216 -10.48 8.24 11.67
N GLY A 217 -10.21 8.21 10.36
CA GLY A 217 -9.19 9.06 9.74
C GLY A 217 -9.67 10.48 9.43
N GLN A 218 -10.94 10.59 9.05
CA GLN A 218 -11.57 11.88 8.71
C GLN A 218 -12.98 11.92 9.27
N ILE A 219 -13.43 13.10 9.68
CA ILE A 219 -14.80 13.35 10.09
C ILE A 219 -15.21 14.74 9.63
N SER A 220 -16.44 14.87 9.14
CA SER A 220 -17.04 16.16 8.79
C SER A 220 -18.53 16.15 9.09
N GLY A 221 -19.14 17.32 9.30
CA GLY A 221 -20.58 17.44 9.52
C GLY A 221 -20.98 18.81 10.04
N GLY A 222 -22.24 19.16 9.77
CA GLY A 222 -22.84 20.42 10.17
C GLY A 222 -22.26 21.64 9.46
N TYR A 223 -22.92 22.77 9.61
CA TYR A 223 -22.52 24.02 8.98
C TYR A 223 -22.77 25.28 9.89
N SER A 224 -23.42 25.08 11.02
CA SER A 224 -23.66 26.18 11.97
C SER A 224 -23.95 25.69 13.38
N PRO A 225 -23.45 26.35 14.45
CA PRO A 225 -23.62 25.91 15.83
C PRO A 225 -25.05 26.07 16.35
N TYR A 226 -25.93 26.79 15.64
CA TYR A 226 -27.32 26.97 16.02
C TYR A 226 -28.34 26.19 15.19
N VAL A 227 -27.84 25.21 14.44
CA VAL A 227 -28.67 24.31 13.60
C VAL A 227 -28.29 22.85 13.87
N VAL A 228 -29.30 22.02 14.16
CA VAL A 228 -29.14 20.58 14.23
C VAL A 228 -28.63 20.08 12.86
N SER A 229 -27.55 19.32 12.82
CA SER A 229 -26.92 18.87 11.58
C SER A 229 -27.76 17.81 10.89
N ASP A 230 -28.01 18.00 9.60
CA ASP A 230 -28.67 17.04 8.73
C ASP A 230 -27.72 16.09 7.98
N HIS A 231 -26.40 16.30 8.12
CA HIS A 231 -25.40 15.47 7.48
C HIS A 231 -24.12 15.38 8.32
N SER A 232 -23.54 14.20 8.36
CA SER A 232 -22.18 13.97 8.82
C SER A 232 -21.55 12.77 8.11
N MET A 233 -20.23 12.74 8.05
CA MET A 233 -19.45 11.70 7.40
C MET A 233 -18.22 11.33 8.23
N VAL A 234 -17.85 10.05 8.24
CA VAL A 234 -16.58 9.56 8.80
C VAL A 234 -15.96 8.51 7.90
N THR A 235 -14.65 8.58 7.71
CA THR A 235 -13.87 7.50 7.07
C THR A 235 -13.23 6.61 8.14
N ILE A 236 -13.19 5.30 7.86
CA ILE A 236 -12.71 4.27 8.77
C ILE A 236 -11.65 3.41 8.06
N ASP A 237 -10.47 3.29 8.66
CA ASP A 237 -9.47 2.28 8.30
C ASP A 237 -9.51 1.15 9.34
N MET A 238 -9.71 -0.07 8.88
CA MET A 238 -9.62 -1.27 9.70
C MET A 238 -8.48 -2.16 9.24
N ARG A 239 -7.58 -2.51 10.17
CA ARG A 239 -6.53 -3.50 9.94
C ARG A 239 -6.96 -4.81 10.59
N LEU A 240 -7.11 -5.84 9.77
CA LEU A 240 -7.78 -7.07 10.15
C LEU A 240 -6.78 -8.22 10.32
N VAL A 241 -7.02 -9.06 11.32
CA VAL A 241 -6.29 -10.31 11.53
C VAL A 241 -7.28 -11.46 11.68
N PRO A 242 -6.95 -12.68 11.24
CA PRO A 242 -7.84 -13.82 11.42
C PRO A 242 -8.31 -13.97 12.90
N PRO A 243 -9.57 -14.36 13.14
CA PRO A 243 -10.58 -14.79 12.17
C PRO A 243 -11.35 -13.65 11.50
N MET A 244 -11.03 -12.38 11.77
CA MET A 244 -11.66 -11.23 11.13
C MET A 244 -11.31 -11.15 9.64
N ASN A 245 -12.31 -10.89 8.84
CA ASN A 245 -12.22 -10.56 7.43
C ASN A 245 -13.12 -9.36 7.12
N THR A 246 -13.16 -8.92 5.87
CA THR A 246 -13.97 -7.77 5.44
C THR A 246 -15.47 -7.95 5.76
N GLN A 247 -16.02 -9.15 5.57
CA GLN A 247 -17.44 -9.43 5.83
C GLN A 247 -17.77 -9.31 7.33
N GLU A 248 -16.88 -9.78 8.20
CA GLU A 248 -17.07 -9.64 9.65
C GLU A 248 -16.92 -8.17 10.09
N ALA A 249 -15.99 -7.45 9.50
CA ALA A 249 -15.81 -6.01 9.74
C ALA A 249 -17.07 -5.22 9.30
N GLU A 250 -17.62 -5.53 8.13
CA GLU A 250 -18.85 -4.93 7.62
C GLU A 250 -20.06 -5.20 8.56
N LYS A 251 -20.18 -6.41 9.10
CA LYS A 251 -21.23 -6.74 10.08
C LYS A 251 -21.13 -5.87 11.35
N ILE A 252 -19.90 -5.60 11.82
CA ILE A 252 -19.68 -4.70 12.95
C ILE A 252 -20.17 -3.30 12.64
N VAL A 253 -19.79 -2.78 11.47
CA VAL A 253 -20.15 -1.43 11.02
C VAL A 253 -21.66 -1.31 10.84
N ARG A 254 -22.30 -2.30 10.19
CA ARG A 254 -23.76 -2.29 9.97
C ARG A 254 -24.59 -2.45 11.24
N LYS A 255 -24.01 -2.98 12.30
CA LYS A 255 -24.68 -3.17 13.58
C LYS A 255 -24.59 -1.95 14.50
N ALA A 256 -23.61 -1.10 14.28
CA ALA A 256 -23.40 0.12 15.06
C ALA A 256 -24.45 1.19 14.75
#